data_d8f397c16166289905a0f7975b617554
#
_entry.id   d8f397c16166289905a0f7975b617554
#
_cell.length_a   1.000
_cell.length_b   1.000
_cell.length_c   1.000
_cell.angle_alpha   90.00
_cell.angle_beta   90.00
_cell.angle_gamma   90.00
#
_symmetry.space_group_name_H-M   'P 1'
#
loop_
_entity.id
_entity.type
_entity.pdbx_description
1 polymer ?
#
loop_
_entity_poly.entity_id
_entity_poly.type
_entity_poly.pdbx_seq_one_letter_code
_entity_poly.pdbx_strand_id
1 'polypeptide(L)'
;AKKRLDVELVGRGLVESRERAQALILAGEVYVDQQKARKAGQPVGPGVHLEVRQPLRYVSRGGLKLEAALEEFSVSPEGRVCLDIGTSTGGFTDCLLQRGAMRVHCVDTGAGQIDWKLRNDPRVVLHERMNARYLTPDKIGESVNLIACDVSFISVTLLIPTLAPLLQPEGDWIILVKPQFEVGREGVGKGGIVRDSGLHEFACQRVETTLHEHGFKTSRIDSPILGMEGNREFLVHARR
;
A
#
# COMPACT_ATOMS: atom_id res chain seq x y z
N ALA A 1 19.64 5.84 38.12
CA ALA A 1 20.77 6.47 37.42
C ALA A 1 20.48 6.58 35.91
N LYS A 2 20.96 7.62 35.28
CA LYS A 2 20.87 7.76 33.82
C LYS A 2 21.80 6.75 33.14
N LYS A 3 21.31 6.10 32.08
CA LYS A 3 22.09 5.17 31.26
C LYS A 3 22.21 5.72 29.83
N ARG A 4 23.18 5.21 29.08
CA ARG A 4 23.27 5.51 27.65
C ARG A 4 22.06 4.94 26.90
N LEU A 5 21.58 5.66 25.91
CA LEU A 5 20.40 5.25 25.10
C LEU A 5 20.62 3.88 24.43
N ASP A 6 21.79 3.66 23.81
CA ASP A 6 22.12 2.39 23.14
C ASP A 6 22.11 1.18 24.14
N VAL A 7 22.53 1.40 25.35
CA VAL A 7 22.53 0.38 26.42
C VAL A 7 21.11 0.17 26.95
N GLU A 8 20.35 1.24 27.15
CA GLU A 8 18.99 1.16 27.71
C GLU A 8 18.00 0.51 26.72
N LEU A 9 18.17 0.73 25.40
CA LEU A 9 17.38 0.05 24.39
C LEU A 9 17.53 -1.47 24.44
N VAL A 10 18.77 -1.96 24.58
CA VAL A 10 19.03 -3.40 24.76
C VAL A 10 18.50 -3.89 26.09
N GLY A 11 18.75 -3.14 27.17
CA GLY A 11 18.31 -3.51 28.53
C GLY A 11 16.81 -3.62 28.69
N ARG A 12 16.01 -2.89 27.88
CA ARG A 12 14.54 -3.00 27.80
C ARG A 12 14.04 -4.01 26.77
N GLY A 13 14.93 -4.71 26.08
CA GLY A 13 14.56 -5.67 25.06
C GLY A 13 13.94 -5.06 23.79
N LEU A 14 14.14 -3.75 23.56
CA LEU A 14 13.63 -3.05 22.40
C LEU A 14 14.47 -3.31 21.14
N VAL A 15 15.71 -3.74 21.31
CA VAL A 15 16.64 -4.17 20.26
C VAL A 15 17.53 -5.31 20.77
N GLU A 16 18.04 -6.11 19.87
CA GLU A 16 18.79 -7.34 20.17
C GLU A 16 20.28 -7.10 20.54
N SER A 17 20.86 -5.99 20.01
CA SER A 17 22.26 -5.67 20.24
C SER A 17 22.53 -4.15 20.27
N ARG A 18 23.69 -3.76 20.85
CA ARG A 18 24.12 -2.36 20.87
C ARG A 18 24.45 -1.83 19.48
N GLU A 19 25.03 -2.65 18.63
CA GLU A 19 25.34 -2.33 17.24
C GLU A 19 24.02 -2.02 16.48
N ARG A 20 23.00 -2.83 16.68
CA ARG A 20 21.68 -2.58 16.11
C ARG A 20 21.04 -1.32 16.65
N ALA A 21 21.15 -1.06 17.96
CA ALA A 21 20.67 0.18 18.58
C ALA A 21 21.34 1.41 17.95
N GLN A 22 22.64 1.38 17.79
CA GLN A 22 23.42 2.48 17.21
C GLN A 22 23.04 2.73 15.75
N ALA A 23 22.86 1.68 14.96
CA ALA A 23 22.42 1.78 13.57
C ALA A 23 21.02 2.41 13.45
N LEU A 24 20.07 2.00 14.29
CA LEU A 24 18.73 2.56 14.31
C LEU A 24 18.71 4.02 14.80
N ILE A 25 19.52 4.39 15.78
CA ILE A 25 19.66 5.77 16.22
C ILE A 25 20.26 6.65 15.11
N LEU A 26 21.27 6.17 14.41
CA LEU A 26 21.88 6.86 13.28
C LEU A 26 20.89 7.03 12.12
N ALA A 27 20.09 6.00 11.84
CA ALA A 27 19.02 6.05 10.85
C ALA A 27 17.85 6.97 11.27
N GLY A 28 17.82 7.38 12.56
CA GLY A 28 16.79 8.26 13.09
C GLY A 28 15.46 7.55 13.39
N GLU A 29 15.51 6.26 13.63
CA GLU A 29 14.35 5.40 13.92
C GLU A 29 14.09 5.24 15.42
N VAL A 30 14.85 5.91 16.28
CA VAL A 30 14.69 5.87 17.74
C VAL A 30 14.18 7.21 18.24
N TYR A 31 13.16 7.16 19.10
CA TYR A 31 12.53 8.31 19.71
C TYR A 31 12.59 8.22 21.23
N VAL A 32 12.88 9.34 21.88
CA VAL A 32 12.95 9.53 23.32
C VAL A 32 11.91 10.59 23.68
N ASP A 33 10.87 10.22 24.44
CA ASP A 33 9.71 11.08 24.76
C ASP A 33 9.15 11.77 23.48
N GLN A 34 8.91 10.98 22.43
CA GLN A 34 8.38 11.41 21.12
C GLN A 34 9.34 12.30 20.30
N GLN A 35 10.52 12.62 20.78
CA GLN A 35 11.54 13.36 20.06
C GLN A 35 12.60 12.41 19.48
N LYS A 36 13.02 12.67 18.26
CA LYS A 36 14.06 11.89 17.59
C LYS A 36 15.36 11.89 18.41
N ALA A 37 15.89 10.71 18.65
CA ALA A 37 17.16 10.57 19.37
C ALA A 37 18.32 11.27 18.64
N ARG A 38 19.17 11.96 19.38
CA ARG A 38 20.27 12.75 18.81
C ARG A 38 21.55 11.93 18.58
N LYS A 39 21.86 11.02 19.50
CA LYS A 39 23.08 10.19 19.47
C LYS A 39 22.96 8.97 20.40
N ALA A 40 23.69 7.91 20.07
CA ALA A 40 23.67 6.65 20.84
C ALA A 40 24.09 6.80 22.31
N GLY A 41 25.02 7.69 22.60
CA GLY A 41 25.49 7.98 23.96
C GLY A 41 24.60 8.95 24.74
N GLN A 42 23.45 9.37 24.23
CA GLN A 42 22.53 10.26 24.93
C GLN A 42 22.09 9.64 26.27
N PRO A 43 22.19 10.39 27.39
CA PRO A 43 21.77 9.86 28.68
C PRO A 43 20.24 9.88 28.80
N VAL A 44 19.65 8.75 29.15
CA VAL A 44 18.21 8.59 29.35
C VAL A 44 17.92 8.10 30.78
N GLY A 45 16.83 8.61 31.35
CA GLY A 45 16.37 8.23 32.68
C GLY A 45 15.58 6.93 32.68
N PRO A 46 15.36 6.31 33.87
CA PRO A 46 14.65 5.02 33.95
C PRO A 46 13.17 5.12 33.54
N GLY A 47 12.53 6.29 33.68
CA GLY A 47 11.10 6.50 33.35
C GLY A 47 10.86 7.09 31.96
N VAL A 48 11.89 7.29 31.17
CA VAL A 48 11.79 7.87 29.83
C VAL A 48 11.06 6.91 28.87
N HIS A 49 10.15 7.42 28.07
CA HIS A 49 9.51 6.64 27.01
C HIS A 49 10.47 6.47 25.83
N LEU A 50 10.78 5.22 25.48
CA LEU A 50 11.61 4.87 24.34
C LEU A 50 10.76 4.15 23.30
N GLU A 51 10.83 4.63 22.06
CA GLU A 51 10.14 4.06 20.91
C GLU A 51 11.18 3.77 19.82
N VAL A 52 11.19 2.55 19.32
CA VAL A 52 11.95 2.16 18.14
C VAL A 52 10.94 2.01 17.00
N ARG A 53 11.02 2.92 16.03
CA ARG A 53 10.26 2.81 14.78
C ARG A 53 11.11 2.00 13.82
N GLN A 54 10.59 0.85 13.42
CA GLN A 54 11.24 0.15 12.30
C GLN A 54 11.00 0.97 11.04
N PRO A 55 12.02 1.17 10.18
CA PRO A 55 11.81 1.75 8.87
C PRO A 55 10.68 0.97 8.19
N LEU A 56 9.73 1.68 7.63
CA LEU A 56 8.72 1.02 6.81
C LEU A 56 9.45 0.23 5.72
N ARG A 57 9.06 -1.05 5.55
CA ARG A 57 9.62 -1.91 4.48
C ARG A 57 9.39 -1.29 3.11
N TYR A 58 8.29 -0.57 2.96
CA TYR A 58 7.88 0.17 1.76
C TYR A 58 7.75 1.66 2.06
N VAL A 59 7.75 2.49 1.04
CA VAL A 59 7.61 3.96 1.17
C VAL A 59 6.31 4.39 1.86
N SER A 60 5.31 3.51 1.92
CA SER A 60 4.10 3.72 2.71
C SER A 60 3.50 2.38 3.18
N ARG A 61 2.55 2.45 4.12
CA ARG A 61 1.82 1.28 4.64
C ARG A 61 1.03 0.53 3.55
N GLY A 62 0.72 1.20 2.43
CA GLY A 62 0.06 0.56 1.28
C GLY A 62 0.81 -0.67 0.79
N GLY A 63 2.14 -0.64 0.77
CA GLY A 63 2.96 -1.79 0.36
C GLY A 63 2.70 -3.06 1.16
N LEU A 64 2.41 -2.95 2.47
CA LEU A 64 2.07 -4.10 3.32
C LEU A 64 0.72 -4.74 2.93
N LYS A 65 -0.23 -3.93 2.46
CA LYS A 65 -1.53 -4.42 1.98
C LYS A 65 -1.35 -5.25 0.72
N LEU A 66 -0.63 -4.70 -0.25
CA LEU A 66 -0.35 -5.41 -1.50
C LEU A 66 0.49 -6.67 -1.26
N GLU A 67 1.50 -6.60 -0.40
CA GLU A 67 2.31 -7.77 -0.02
C GLU A 67 1.46 -8.93 0.47
N ALA A 68 0.53 -8.67 1.40
CA ALA A 68 -0.36 -9.70 1.93
C ALA A 68 -1.23 -10.34 0.83
N ALA A 69 -1.75 -9.53 -0.10
CA ALA A 69 -2.53 -10.04 -1.23
C ALA A 69 -1.70 -10.90 -2.18
N LEU A 70 -0.49 -10.45 -2.53
CA LEU A 70 0.41 -11.19 -3.42
C LEU A 70 0.80 -12.55 -2.82
N GLU A 71 1.01 -12.61 -1.50
CA GLU A 71 1.33 -13.85 -0.79
C GLU A 71 0.13 -14.79 -0.71
N GLU A 72 -1.02 -14.29 -0.24
CA GLU A 72 -2.21 -15.11 -0.07
C GLU A 72 -2.72 -15.70 -1.38
N PHE A 73 -2.73 -14.89 -2.44
CA PHE A 73 -3.21 -15.31 -3.75
C PHE A 73 -2.12 -15.95 -4.62
N SER A 74 -0.90 -16.11 -4.11
CA SER A 74 0.25 -16.67 -4.83
C SER A 74 0.52 -15.95 -6.17
N VAL A 75 0.40 -14.62 -6.19
CA VAL A 75 0.66 -13.78 -7.36
C VAL A 75 2.09 -13.24 -7.29
N SER A 76 2.91 -13.53 -8.31
CA SER A 76 4.27 -13.02 -8.41
C SER A 76 4.35 -11.86 -9.42
N PRO A 77 4.89 -10.70 -9.00
CA PRO A 77 5.21 -9.60 -9.92
C PRO A 77 6.49 -9.83 -10.74
N GLU A 78 7.29 -10.83 -10.41
CA GLU A 78 8.61 -11.06 -11.01
C GLU A 78 8.57 -11.11 -12.54
N GLY A 79 9.38 -10.28 -13.19
CA GLY A 79 9.48 -10.20 -14.65
C GLY A 79 8.24 -9.64 -15.35
N ARG A 80 7.23 -9.16 -14.63
CA ARG A 80 5.96 -8.65 -15.19
C ARG A 80 5.98 -7.16 -15.41
N VAL A 81 5.20 -6.72 -16.40
CA VAL A 81 4.77 -5.32 -16.56
C VAL A 81 3.53 -5.12 -15.70
N CYS A 82 3.64 -4.19 -14.77
CA CYS A 82 2.61 -3.90 -13.79
C CYS A 82 2.00 -2.50 -14.02
N LEU A 83 0.74 -2.34 -13.62
CA LEU A 83 0.02 -1.07 -13.62
C LEU A 83 -0.46 -0.77 -12.20
N ASP A 84 0.01 0.32 -11.62
CA ASP A 84 -0.39 0.81 -10.29
C ASP A 84 -1.35 1.99 -10.47
N ILE A 85 -2.62 1.79 -10.11
CA ILE A 85 -3.70 2.78 -10.21
C ILE A 85 -3.96 3.40 -8.85
N GLY A 86 -3.76 4.72 -8.75
CA GLY A 86 -3.81 5.46 -7.49
C GLY A 86 -2.48 5.38 -6.74
N THR A 87 -1.39 5.62 -7.45
CA THR A 87 -0.01 5.41 -6.96
C THR A 87 0.29 6.18 -5.68
N SER A 88 -0.19 7.43 -5.55
CA SER A 88 0.05 8.30 -4.39
C SER A 88 1.56 8.39 -4.07
N THR A 89 1.98 8.03 -2.85
CA THR A 89 3.40 8.00 -2.46
C THR A 89 4.19 6.83 -3.05
N GLY A 90 3.51 5.81 -3.60
CA GLY A 90 4.13 4.68 -4.28
C GLY A 90 4.29 3.41 -3.45
N GLY A 91 3.45 3.22 -2.42
CA GLY A 91 3.54 2.02 -1.59
C GLY A 91 3.35 0.71 -2.37
N PHE A 92 2.36 0.67 -3.27
CA PHE A 92 2.13 -0.48 -4.15
C PHE A 92 3.27 -0.63 -5.15
N THR A 93 3.68 0.44 -5.80
CA THR A 93 4.82 0.45 -6.72
C THR A 93 6.09 -0.08 -6.06
N ASP A 94 6.42 0.38 -4.85
CA ASP A 94 7.61 -0.09 -4.11
C ASP A 94 7.53 -1.59 -3.81
N CYS A 95 6.35 -2.09 -3.44
CA CYS A 95 6.14 -3.52 -3.22
C CYS A 95 6.34 -4.32 -4.51
N LEU A 96 5.77 -3.88 -5.63
CA LEU A 96 5.94 -4.53 -6.93
C LEU A 96 7.41 -4.58 -7.37
N LEU A 97 8.14 -3.48 -7.23
CA LEU A 97 9.56 -3.39 -7.60
C LEU A 97 10.45 -4.25 -6.72
N GLN A 98 10.23 -4.28 -5.40
CA GLN A 98 10.98 -5.13 -4.48
C GLN A 98 10.73 -6.62 -4.73
N ARG A 99 9.58 -6.98 -5.32
CA ARG A 99 9.21 -8.34 -5.72
C ARG A 99 9.53 -8.65 -7.19
N GLY A 100 10.39 -7.86 -7.82
CA GLY A 100 10.98 -8.16 -9.11
C GLY A 100 10.16 -7.75 -10.32
N ALA A 101 9.19 -6.83 -10.21
CA ALA A 101 8.50 -6.28 -11.37
C ALA A 101 9.51 -5.72 -12.39
N MET A 102 9.32 -6.07 -13.66
CA MET A 102 10.17 -5.59 -14.75
C MET A 102 9.93 -4.10 -15.01
N ARG A 103 8.68 -3.68 -14.94
CA ARG A 103 8.23 -2.30 -15.14
C ARG A 103 6.94 -2.04 -14.37
N VAL A 104 6.80 -0.83 -13.85
CA VAL A 104 5.56 -0.37 -13.20
C VAL A 104 5.13 0.95 -13.80
N HIS A 105 3.97 0.94 -14.47
CA HIS A 105 3.27 2.14 -14.90
C HIS A 105 2.45 2.68 -13.73
N CYS A 106 2.77 3.89 -13.28
CA CYS A 106 2.16 4.55 -12.13
C CYS A 106 1.17 5.60 -12.60
N VAL A 107 -0.11 5.39 -12.37
CA VAL A 107 -1.19 6.30 -12.79
C VAL A 107 -1.80 6.98 -11.60
N ASP A 108 -1.77 8.31 -11.57
CA ASP A 108 -2.38 9.12 -10.52
C ASP A 108 -2.95 10.43 -11.07
N THR A 109 -4.06 10.89 -10.49
CA THR A 109 -4.64 12.21 -10.80
C THR A 109 -3.82 13.36 -10.23
N GLY A 110 -3.06 13.12 -9.16
CA GLY A 110 -2.11 14.03 -8.56
C GLY A 110 -0.79 14.09 -9.33
N ALA A 111 0.12 14.91 -8.83
CA ALA A 111 1.49 15.01 -9.33
C ALA A 111 2.46 15.32 -8.19
N GLY A 112 3.69 14.84 -8.31
CA GLY A 112 4.76 15.12 -7.35
C GLY A 112 4.62 14.40 -6.01
N GLN A 113 3.72 13.44 -5.87
CA GLN A 113 3.44 12.74 -4.61
C GLN A 113 4.33 11.50 -4.41
N ILE A 114 4.73 10.86 -5.51
CA ILE A 114 5.52 9.63 -5.46
C ILE A 114 6.88 9.89 -4.81
N ASP A 115 7.31 8.94 -3.98
CA ASP A 115 8.62 9.00 -3.31
C ASP A 115 9.77 9.18 -4.32
N TRP A 116 10.74 10.01 -3.94
CA TRP A 116 11.85 10.39 -4.82
C TRP A 116 12.66 9.21 -5.33
N LYS A 117 12.88 8.18 -4.48
CA LYS A 117 13.61 6.97 -4.89
C LYS A 117 12.89 6.21 -6.00
N LEU A 118 11.54 6.16 -5.95
CA LEU A 118 10.73 5.49 -6.98
C LEU A 118 10.67 6.31 -8.26
N ARG A 119 10.57 7.63 -8.14
CA ARG A 119 10.59 8.54 -9.29
C ARG A 119 11.85 8.39 -10.14
N ASN A 120 12.96 8.04 -9.52
CA ASN A 120 14.26 7.86 -10.19
C ASN A 120 14.59 6.39 -10.52
N ASP A 121 13.71 5.45 -10.20
CA ASP A 121 13.91 4.04 -10.60
C ASP A 121 13.61 3.89 -12.10
N PRO A 122 14.56 3.36 -12.91
CA PRO A 122 14.38 3.24 -14.37
C PRO A 122 13.25 2.30 -14.78
N ARG A 123 12.72 1.49 -13.86
CA ARG A 123 11.58 0.60 -14.09
C ARG A 123 10.24 1.29 -13.91
N VAL A 124 10.22 2.51 -13.39
CA VAL A 124 9.01 3.28 -13.11
C VAL A 124 8.69 4.21 -14.28
N VAL A 125 7.46 4.13 -14.77
CA VAL A 125 6.90 5.03 -15.79
C VAL A 125 5.75 5.81 -15.17
N LEU A 126 5.92 7.14 -15.03
CA LEU A 126 4.94 8.00 -14.37
C LEU A 126 3.92 8.54 -15.36
N HIS A 127 2.65 8.39 -15.01
CA HIS A 127 1.49 8.97 -15.68
C HIS A 127 0.74 9.86 -14.67
N GLU A 128 1.33 11.00 -14.33
CA GLU A 128 0.77 11.97 -13.41
C GLU A 128 -0.30 12.85 -14.09
N ARG A 129 -1.22 13.41 -13.29
CA ARG A 129 -2.38 14.20 -13.74
C ARG A 129 -3.25 13.42 -14.72
N MET A 130 -3.28 12.10 -14.57
CA MET A 130 -4.02 11.19 -15.44
C MET A 130 -5.16 10.53 -14.66
N ASN A 131 -6.39 10.71 -15.15
CA ASN A 131 -7.54 10.02 -14.58
C ASN A 131 -7.69 8.64 -15.22
N ALA A 132 -7.62 7.61 -14.40
CA ALA A 132 -7.70 6.21 -14.85
C ALA A 132 -9.01 5.86 -15.59
N ARG A 133 -10.09 6.63 -15.39
CA ARG A 133 -11.35 6.47 -16.16
C ARG A 133 -11.18 6.69 -17.67
N TYR A 134 -10.14 7.40 -18.07
CA TYR A 134 -9.87 7.76 -19.47
C TYR A 134 -8.55 7.14 -19.97
N LEU A 135 -8.08 6.11 -19.27
CA LEU A 135 -6.88 5.39 -19.67
C LEU A 135 -7.16 4.52 -20.89
N THR A 136 -6.25 4.55 -21.84
CA THR A 136 -6.34 3.74 -23.07
C THR A 136 -5.06 2.93 -23.24
N PRO A 137 -5.09 1.80 -24.00
CA PRO A 137 -3.90 1.01 -24.28
C PRO A 137 -2.74 1.85 -24.85
N ASP A 138 -3.03 2.79 -25.74
CA ASP A 138 -2.02 3.64 -26.38
C ASP A 138 -1.26 4.51 -25.38
N LYS A 139 -1.90 4.93 -24.27
CA LYS A 139 -1.26 5.73 -23.22
C LYS A 139 -0.28 4.91 -22.39
N ILE A 140 -0.51 3.62 -22.26
CA ILE A 140 0.42 2.70 -21.58
C ILE A 140 1.50 2.23 -22.56
N GLY A 141 1.14 1.95 -23.83
CA GLY A 141 2.06 1.60 -24.89
C GLY A 141 2.57 0.16 -24.86
N GLU A 142 2.16 -0.63 -23.88
CA GLU A 142 2.50 -2.05 -23.76
C GLU A 142 1.43 -2.86 -23.02
N SER A 143 1.50 -4.17 -23.14
CA SER A 143 0.57 -5.08 -22.47
C SER A 143 0.90 -5.20 -20.99
N VAL A 144 -0.12 -5.23 -20.14
CA VAL A 144 0.00 -5.31 -18.68
C VAL A 144 -0.32 -6.72 -18.19
N ASN A 145 0.54 -7.26 -17.34
CA ASN A 145 0.40 -8.61 -16.75
C ASN A 145 -0.22 -8.60 -15.35
N LEU A 146 -0.10 -7.49 -14.63
CA LEU A 146 -0.62 -7.32 -13.27
C LEU A 146 -1.11 -5.90 -13.08
N ILE A 147 -2.36 -5.75 -12.67
CA ILE A 147 -2.92 -4.47 -12.23
C ILE A 147 -3.04 -4.48 -10.70
N ALA A 148 -2.54 -3.46 -10.04
CA ALA A 148 -2.77 -3.17 -8.64
C ALA A 148 -3.53 -1.84 -8.53
N CYS A 149 -4.61 -1.80 -7.74
CA CYS A 149 -5.50 -0.65 -7.69
C CYS A 149 -5.78 -0.25 -6.24
N ASP A 150 -5.39 0.98 -5.87
CA ASP A 150 -5.65 1.62 -4.58
C ASP A 150 -6.16 3.04 -4.81
N VAL A 151 -7.45 3.20 -5.08
CA VAL A 151 -8.07 4.49 -5.35
C VAL A 151 -8.91 4.99 -4.19
N SER A 152 -9.03 6.31 -4.07
CA SER A 152 -9.84 7.00 -3.07
C SER A 152 -10.80 7.96 -3.73
N PHE A 153 -11.93 8.24 -3.04
CA PHE A 153 -12.96 9.19 -3.47
C PHE A 153 -13.73 8.82 -4.74
N ILE A 154 -13.61 7.59 -5.19
CA ILE A 154 -14.31 7.03 -6.34
C ILE A 154 -14.59 5.54 -6.08
N SER A 155 -15.72 5.05 -6.57
CA SER A 155 -15.96 3.61 -6.64
C SER A 155 -15.04 2.97 -7.67
N VAL A 156 -14.35 1.91 -7.28
CA VAL A 156 -13.45 1.20 -8.21
C VAL A 156 -14.24 0.52 -9.35
N THR A 157 -15.53 0.25 -9.15
CA THR A 157 -16.40 -0.32 -10.20
C THR A 157 -16.44 0.54 -11.46
N LEU A 158 -16.26 1.86 -11.31
CA LEU A 158 -16.21 2.79 -12.45
C LEU A 158 -14.95 2.69 -13.29
N LEU A 159 -13.91 2.06 -12.75
CA LEU A 159 -12.61 1.88 -13.42
C LEU A 159 -12.51 0.52 -14.11
N ILE A 160 -13.25 -0.49 -13.64
CA ILE A 160 -13.17 -1.87 -14.15
C ILE A 160 -13.38 -1.94 -15.66
N PRO A 161 -14.41 -1.32 -16.27
CA PRO A 161 -14.61 -1.39 -17.72
C PRO A 161 -13.43 -0.82 -18.54
N THR A 162 -12.77 0.21 -18.00
CA THR A 162 -11.64 0.87 -18.67
C THR A 162 -10.35 0.09 -18.52
N LEU A 163 -10.13 -0.51 -17.35
CA LEU A 163 -8.87 -1.18 -17.01
C LEU A 163 -8.83 -2.65 -17.47
N ALA A 164 -9.98 -3.32 -17.49
CA ALA A 164 -10.07 -4.73 -17.88
C ALA A 164 -9.47 -5.05 -19.27
N PRO A 165 -9.63 -4.20 -20.30
CA PRO A 165 -9.01 -4.42 -21.61
C PRO A 165 -7.48 -4.25 -21.62
N LEU A 166 -6.89 -3.57 -20.62
CA LEU A 166 -5.45 -3.36 -20.55
C LEU A 166 -4.72 -4.60 -20.01
N LEU A 167 -5.42 -5.45 -19.29
CA LEU A 167 -4.87 -6.65 -18.67
C LEU A 167 -4.85 -7.80 -19.67
N GLN A 168 -3.71 -8.46 -19.80
CA GLN A 168 -3.57 -9.69 -20.59
C GLN A 168 -4.53 -10.79 -20.11
N PRO A 169 -4.93 -11.75 -20.96
CA PRO A 169 -5.85 -12.83 -20.60
C PRO A 169 -5.43 -13.61 -19.37
N GLU A 170 -4.13 -13.92 -19.22
CA GLU A 170 -3.55 -14.66 -18.09
C GLU A 170 -3.08 -13.73 -16.95
N GLY A 171 -3.42 -12.46 -17.02
CA GLY A 171 -3.01 -11.46 -16.04
C GLY A 171 -3.79 -11.56 -14.74
N ASP A 172 -3.19 -10.99 -13.70
CA ASP A 172 -3.78 -10.89 -12.38
C ASP A 172 -4.16 -9.45 -12.07
N TRP A 173 -5.19 -9.28 -11.27
CA TRP A 173 -5.62 -7.96 -10.79
C TRP A 173 -5.83 -8.00 -9.29
N ILE A 174 -5.16 -7.10 -8.56
CA ILE A 174 -5.33 -6.91 -7.12
C ILE A 174 -6.01 -5.56 -6.88
N ILE A 175 -7.15 -5.58 -6.22
CA ILE A 175 -7.95 -4.38 -5.94
C ILE A 175 -8.10 -4.20 -4.44
N LEU A 176 -7.73 -3.03 -3.93
CA LEU A 176 -8.06 -2.63 -2.57
C LEU A 176 -9.46 -2.03 -2.54
N VAL A 177 -10.39 -2.74 -1.92
CA VAL A 177 -11.78 -2.32 -1.74
C VAL A 177 -11.89 -1.51 -0.45
N LYS A 178 -12.35 -0.27 -0.59
CA LYS A 178 -12.57 0.67 0.51
C LYS A 178 -14.07 0.91 0.65
N PRO A 179 -14.75 0.29 1.64
CA PRO A 179 -16.21 0.36 1.77
C PRO A 179 -16.76 1.78 1.74
N GLN A 180 -16.06 2.75 2.34
CA GLN A 180 -16.48 4.14 2.39
C GLN A 180 -16.66 4.81 1.00
N PHE A 181 -16.09 4.23 -0.06
CA PHE A 181 -16.26 4.73 -1.43
C PHE A 181 -17.19 3.86 -2.28
N GLU A 182 -17.71 2.76 -1.70
CA GLU A 182 -18.58 1.82 -2.41
C GLU A 182 -20.04 1.82 -1.93
N VAL A 183 -20.31 2.21 -0.66
CA VAL A 183 -21.63 2.06 -0.03
C VAL A 183 -22.58 3.26 -0.20
N GLY A 184 -22.15 4.35 -0.86
CA GLY A 184 -22.92 5.60 -0.89
C GLY A 184 -22.77 6.43 0.40
N ARG A 185 -23.22 7.67 0.35
CA ARG A 185 -23.04 8.61 1.47
C ARG A 185 -23.82 8.22 2.72
N GLU A 186 -24.99 7.63 2.56
CA GLU A 186 -25.86 7.17 3.64
C GLU A 186 -25.27 5.99 4.43
N GLY A 187 -24.40 5.19 3.81
CA GLY A 187 -23.70 4.08 4.46
C GLY A 187 -22.46 4.48 5.24
N VAL A 188 -22.02 5.73 5.10
CA VAL A 188 -20.80 6.24 5.75
C VAL A 188 -21.16 6.95 7.04
N GLY A 189 -20.69 6.43 8.17
CA GLY A 189 -20.93 6.99 9.50
C GLY A 189 -20.06 8.18 9.84
N LYS A 190 -20.21 8.66 11.09
CA LYS A 190 -19.43 9.78 11.61
C LYS A 190 -17.92 9.50 11.50
N GLY A 191 -17.19 10.49 11.00
CA GLY A 191 -15.74 10.40 10.79
C GLY A 191 -15.34 9.65 9.52
N GLY A 192 -16.26 9.43 8.57
CA GLY A 192 -15.94 8.76 7.32
C GLY A 192 -15.80 7.23 7.45
N ILE A 193 -16.29 6.63 8.56
CA ILE A 193 -16.08 5.23 8.88
C ILE A 193 -17.34 4.40 8.62
N VAL A 194 -17.20 3.33 7.85
CA VAL A 194 -18.21 2.27 7.69
C VAL A 194 -17.99 1.22 8.78
N ARG A 195 -18.98 1.06 9.67
CA ARG A 195 -18.88 0.12 10.81
C ARG A 195 -19.75 -1.13 10.63
N ASP A 196 -20.76 -1.04 9.81
CA ASP A 196 -21.71 -2.13 9.57
C ASP A 196 -21.05 -3.22 8.71
N SER A 197 -21.03 -4.44 9.22
CA SER A 197 -20.46 -5.59 8.50
C SER A 197 -21.26 -5.96 7.24
N GLY A 198 -22.57 -5.70 7.24
CA GLY A 198 -23.41 -5.88 6.05
C GLY A 198 -23.02 -4.91 4.93
N LEU A 199 -22.65 -3.69 5.27
CA LEU A 199 -22.15 -2.72 4.30
C LEU A 199 -20.73 -3.05 3.80
N HIS A 200 -19.88 -3.66 4.64
CA HIS A 200 -18.59 -4.20 4.20
C HIS A 200 -18.80 -5.29 3.14
N GLU A 201 -19.70 -6.24 3.42
CA GLU A 201 -20.03 -7.31 2.49
C GLU A 201 -20.63 -6.76 1.20
N PHE A 202 -21.58 -5.83 1.29
CA PHE A 202 -22.16 -5.16 0.13
C PHE A 202 -21.09 -4.49 -0.75
N ALA A 203 -20.13 -3.77 -0.14
CA ALA A 203 -19.05 -3.11 -0.87
C ALA A 203 -18.20 -4.11 -1.66
N CYS A 204 -17.83 -5.22 -1.03
CA CYS A 204 -17.05 -6.28 -1.67
C CYS A 204 -17.84 -6.96 -2.80
N GLN A 205 -19.07 -7.38 -2.54
CA GLN A 205 -19.94 -8.03 -3.53
C GLN A 205 -20.17 -7.14 -4.75
N ARG A 206 -20.35 -5.84 -4.55
CA ARG A 206 -20.50 -4.87 -5.64
C ARG A 206 -19.29 -4.88 -6.59
N VAL A 207 -18.09 -4.88 -6.04
CA VAL A 207 -16.85 -4.92 -6.83
C VAL A 207 -16.69 -6.28 -7.51
N GLU A 208 -16.90 -7.37 -6.78
CA GLU A 208 -16.81 -8.74 -7.31
C GLU A 208 -17.82 -8.98 -8.43
N THR A 209 -19.07 -8.53 -8.26
CA THR A 209 -20.11 -8.64 -9.30
C THR A 209 -19.68 -7.92 -10.58
N THR A 210 -19.18 -6.69 -10.46
CA THR A 210 -18.69 -5.95 -11.63
C THR A 210 -17.54 -6.68 -12.31
N LEU A 211 -16.61 -7.28 -11.55
CA LEU A 211 -15.53 -8.10 -12.12
C LEU A 211 -16.06 -9.35 -12.83
N HIS A 212 -17.04 -10.04 -12.25
CA HIS A 212 -17.68 -11.21 -12.88
C HIS A 212 -18.36 -10.86 -14.20
N GLU A 213 -19.04 -9.71 -14.29
CA GLU A 213 -19.62 -9.19 -15.52
C GLU A 213 -18.59 -8.95 -16.62
N HIS A 214 -17.32 -8.74 -16.25
CA HIS A 214 -16.17 -8.58 -17.17
C HIS A 214 -15.37 -9.87 -17.37
N GLY A 215 -15.90 -11.01 -16.93
CA GLY A 215 -15.35 -12.35 -17.17
C GLY A 215 -14.21 -12.75 -16.22
N PHE A 216 -14.08 -12.09 -15.07
CA PHE A 216 -13.12 -12.46 -14.04
C PHE A 216 -13.74 -13.40 -12.99
N LYS A 217 -12.93 -14.30 -12.46
CA LYS A 217 -13.17 -15.01 -11.20
C LYS A 217 -12.49 -14.26 -10.09
N THR A 218 -13.06 -14.27 -8.89
CA THR A 218 -12.55 -13.49 -7.76
C THR A 218 -12.26 -14.34 -6.53
N SER A 219 -11.29 -13.89 -5.73
CA SER A 219 -11.02 -14.33 -4.36
C SER A 219 -10.77 -13.10 -3.50
N ARG A 220 -11.02 -13.19 -2.19
CA ARG A 220 -10.96 -12.03 -1.30
C ARG A 220 -10.33 -12.37 0.04
N ILE A 221 -9.59 -11.39 0.60
CA ILE A 221 -9.11 -11.40 1.99
C ILE A 221 -9.38 -10.05 2.65
N ASP A 222 -9.36 -10.02 3.98
CA ASP A 222 -9.28 -8.79 4.74
C ASP A 222 -7.89 -8.15 4.56
N SER A 223 -7.82 -6.82 4.52
CA SER A 223 -6.54 -6.12 4.59
C SER A 223 -5.86 -6.39 5.95
N PRO A 224 -4.54 -6.63 5.98
CA PRO A 224 -3.82 -6.91 7.22
C PRO A 224 -3.76 -5.69 8.16
N ILE A 225 -4.03 -4.51 7.64
CA ILE A 225 -4.03 -3.25 8.37
C ILE A 225 -5.25 -2.42 8.00
N LEU A 226 -5.71 -1.62 8.95
CA LEU A 226 -6.79 -0.65 8.72
C LEU A 226 -6.33 0.47 7.78
N GLY A 227 -7.28 0.98 7.01
CA GLY A 227 -7.12 2.18 6.21
C GLY A 227 -6.96 3.45 7.04
N MET A 228 -6.87 4.57 6.37
CA MET A 228 -6.94 5.88 7.02
C MET A 228 -8.26 5.97 7.81
N GLU A 229 -8.23 6.73 8.91
CA GLU A 229 -9.39 6.94 9.80
C GLU A 229 -9.91 5.65 10.47
N GLY A 230 -9.25 4.50 10.28
CA GLY A 230 -9.62 3.23 10.93
C GLY A 230 -10.66 2.41 10.17
N ASN A 231 -10.91 2.69 8.89
CA ASN A 231 -11.77 1.85 8.06
C ASN A 231 -11.19 0.46 7.84
N ARG A 232 -12.04 -0.57 7.91
CA ARG A 232 -11.71 -1.89 7.38
C ARG A 232 -11.67 -1.81 5.86
N GLU A 233 -10.69 -2.47 5.29
CA GLU A 233 -10.50 -2.57 3.84
C GLU A 233 -10.32 -4.04 3.46
N PHE A 234 -10.53 -4.35 2.19
CA PHE A 234 -10.49 -5.70 1.68
C PHE A 234 -9.64 -5.74 0.41
N LEU A 235 -9.01 -6.86 0.17
CA LEU A 235 -8.22 -7.10 -1.04
C LEU A 235 -8.90 -8.16 -1.87
N VAL A 236 -9.24 -7.81 -3.09
CA VAL A 236 -9.84 -8.72 -4.08
C VAL A 236 -8.81 -9.04 -5.15
N HIS A 237 -8.59 -10.32 -5.38
CA HIS A 237 -7.86 -10.84 -6.53
C HIS A 237 -8.86 -11.21 -7.62
N ALA A 238 -8.56 -10.82 -8.85
CA ALA A 238 -9.35 -11.18 -10.02
C ALA A 238 -8.46 -11.76 -11.12
N ARG A 239 -8.93 -12.84 -11.76
CA ARG A 239 -8.29 -13.53 -12.88
C ARG A 239 -9.34 -14.11 -13.81
N ARG A 240 -9.06 -14.13 -15.12
CA ARG A 240 -9.93 -14.76 -16.13
C ARG A 240 -9.77 -16.28 -16.17
#